data_6231a44b9ce7db01c7e8577f17cddb44
#
_entry.id   6231a44b9ce7db01c7e8577f17cddb44
#
_cell.length_a   1.000
_cell.length_b   1.000
_cell.length_c   1.000
_cell.angle_alpha   90.00
_cell.angle_beta   90.00
_cell.angle_gamma   90.00
#
_symmetry.space_group_name_H-M   'P 1'
#
loop_
_entity.id
_entity.type
_entity.pdbx_description
1 polymer ?
#
loop_
_entity_poly.entity_id
_entity_poly.type
_entity_poly.pdbx_seq_one_letter_code
_entity_poly.pdbx_strand_id
1 'polypeptide(L)' 'MSCVKIKKIKIRDGNEFFSYTKLEDVPKSFDNLIKWDVTIPPDPHTEKQHEEIEESRKWFKDLLKREKM' A
#
# COMPACT_ATOMS: atom_id res chain seq x y z
N MET A 1 4.08 11.45 -13.02
CA MET A 1 3.11 10.40 -12.67
C MET A 1 3.82 9.17 -12.15
N SER A 2 3.26 8.54 -11.12
CA SER A 2 3.81 7.30 -10.59
C SER A 2 3.45 6.11 -11.49
N CYS A 3 4.42 5.24 -11.77
CA CYS A 3 4.15 4.01 -12.52
C CYS A 3 3.56 2.93 -11.63
N VAL A 4 3.67 3.07 -10.33
CA VAL A 4 3.07 2.15 -9.36
C VAL A 4 1.77 2.74 -8.88
N LYS A 5 0.68 2.02 -9.07
CA LYS A 5 -0.65 2.48 -8.66
C LYS A 5 -1.23 1.52 -7.63
N ILE A 6 -1.82 2.09 -6.60
CA ILE A 6 -2.52 1.30 -5.59
C ILE A 6 -3.89 0.93 -6.14
N LYS A 7 -4.16 -0.36 -6.27
CA LYS A 7 -5.47 -0.85 -6.69
C LYS A 7 -6.42 -0.94 -5.52
N LYS A 8 -5.95 -1.48 -4.40
CA LYS A 8 -6.79 -1.67 -3.24
C LYS A 8 -5.95 -1.89 -2.00
N ILE A 9 -6.32 -1.22 -0.94
CA ILE A 9 -5.78 -1.47 0.40
C ILE A 9 -6.97 -1.86 1.26
N LYS A 10 -6.96 -3.07 1.81
CA LYS A 10 -8.03 -3.52 2.69
C LYS A 10 -7.48 -3.72 4.09
N ILE A 11 -8.15 -3.14 5.06
CA ILE A 11 -7.76 -3.25 6.46
C ILE A 11 -8.95 -3.71 7.29
N ARG A 12 -8.65 -4.24 8.46
CA ARG A 12 -9.67 -4.51 9.47
C ARG A 12 -9.39 -3.61 10.68
N ASP A 13 -10.43 -2.97 11.16
CA ASP A 13 -10.36 -2.18 12.38
C ASP A 13 -11.54 -2.58 13.26
N GLY A 14 -11.24 -3.29 14.35
CA GLY A 14 -12.26 -3.90 15.20
C GLY A 14 -13.00 -4.99 14.45
N ASN A 15 -14.32 -4.85 14.34
CA ASN A 15 -15.17 -5.81 13.61
C ASN A 15 -15.54 -5.33 12.21
N GLU A 16 -14.93 -4.25 11.74
CA GLU A 16 -15.26 -3.66 10.47
C GLU A 16 -14.11 -3.74 9.48
N PHE A 17 -14.45 -3.84 8.21
CA PHE A 17 -13.47 -3.86 7.12
C PHE A 17 -13.61 -2.59 6.31
N PHE A 18 -12.46 -2.02 5.94
CA PHE A 18 -12.39 -0.80 5.15
C PHE A 18 -11.49 -1.03 3.95
N SER A 19 -11.85 -0.41 2.83
CA SER A 19 -11.04 -0.47 1.61
C SER A 19 -10.71 0.94 1.15
N TYR A 20 -9.48 1.11 0.70
CA TYR A 20 -8.98 2.40 0.24
C TYR A 20 -8.20 2.21 -1.06
N THR A 21 -8.13 3.26 -1.86
CA THR A 21 -7.33 3.25 -3.09
C THR A 21 -6.16 4.22 -3.00
N LYS A 22 -6.05 4.94 -1.89
CA LYS A 22 -4.97 5.90 -1.65
C LYS A 22 -4.36 5.67 -0.29
N LEU A 23 -3.04 5.78 -0.23
CA LEU A 23 -2.32 5.62 1.04
C LEU A 23 -2.73 6.67 2.07
N GLU A 24 -2.94 7.91 1.62
CA GLU A 24 -3.31 9.00 2.51
C GLU A 24 -4.69 8.85 3.14
N ASP A 25 -5.55 8.03 2.53
CA ASP A 25 -6.88 7.76 3.08
C ASP A 25 -6.84 6.71 4.19
N VAL A 26 -5.77 5.94 4.27
CA VAL A 26 -5.63 4.88 5.27
C VAL A 26 -5.38 5.51 6.64
N PRO A 27 -6.09 5.07 7.70
CA PRO A 27 -5.88 5.63 9.03
C PRO A 27 -4.48 5.36 9.54
N LYS A 28 -4.04 6.15 10.51
CA LYS A 28 -2.70 6.02 11.08
C LYS A 28 -2.52 4.77 11.93
N SER A 29 -3.59 4.15 12.34
CA SER A 29 -3.54 2.87 13.03
C SER A 29 -4.79 2.07 12.75
N PHE A 30 -4.63 0.75 12.68
CA PHE A 30 -5.71 -0.20 12.44
C PHE A 30 -5.29 -1.56 13.00
N ASP A 31 -6.23 -2.49 13.13
CA ASP A 31 -5.93 -3.78 13.73
C ASP A 31 -5.08 -4.67 12.84
N ASN A 32 -5.51 -4.87 11.59
CA ASN A 32 -4.79 -5.75 10.66
C ASN A 32 -4.85 -5.23 9.23
N LEU A 33 -3.76 -5.41 8.51
CA LEU A 33 -3.72 -5.21 7.07
C LEU A 33 -4.17 -6.52 6.42
N ILE A 34 -5.30 -6.49 5.73
CA ILE A 34 -5.89 -7.67 5.11
C ILE A 34 -5.37 -7.88 3.70
N LYS A 35 -5.32 -6.80 2.92
CA LYS A 35 -4.92 -6.89 1.52
C LYS A 35 -4.14 -5.65 1.10
N TRP A 36 -3.08 -5.89 0.36
CA TRP A 36 -2.29 -4.84 -0.27
C TRP A 36 -2.16 -5.21 -1.75
N ASP A 37 -2.87 -4.49 -2.60
CA ASP A 37 -2.86 -4.75 -4.03
C ASP A 37 -2.40 -3.51 -4.78
N VAL A 38 -1.28 -3.64 -5.49
CA VAL A 38 -0.72 -2.55 -6.29
C VAL A 38 -0.39 -3.05 -7.68
N THR A 39 -0.42 -2.13 -8.65
CA THR A 39 -0.01 -2.40 -10.01
C THR A 39 1.45 -2.02 -10.17
N ILE A 40 2.27 -2.97 -10.60
CA ILE A 40 3.69 -2.76 -10.85
C ILE A 40 3.92 -2.81 -12.36
N PRO A 41 4.72 -1.87 -12.93
CA PRO A 41 4.98 -1.89 -14.36
C PRO A 41 5.73 -3.15 -14.78
N PRO A 42 5.55 -3.62 -16.03
CA PRO A 42 6.25 -4.81 -16.53
C PRO A 42 7.73 -4.57 -16.75
N ASP A 43 8.51 -5.64 -16.76
CA ASP A 43 9.93 -5.60 -17.09
C ASP A 43 10.13 -5.32 -18.58
N PRO A 44 11.25 -4.68 -18.98
CA PRO A 44 12.27 -4.13 -18.09
C PRO A 44 11.86 -2.81 -17.46
N HIS A 45 12.35 -2.53 -16.27
CA HIS A 45 12.09 -1.27 -15.58
C HIS A 45 13.20 -0.27 -15.85
N THR A 46 12.83 1.02 -15.99
CA THR A 46 13.80 2.11 -15.99
C THR A 46 14.25 2.37 -14.57
N GLU A 47 15.33 3.11 -14.38
CA GLU A 47 15.80 3.49 -13.05
C GLU A 47 14.71 4.22 -12.27
N LYS A 48 13.98 5.09 -12.94
CA LYS A 48 12.88 5.82 -12.33
C LYS A 48 11.77 4.89 -11.85
N GLN A 49 11.46 3.86 -12.63
CA GLN A 49 10.45 2.88 -12.25
C GLN A 49 10.92 2.05 -11.06
N HIS A 50 12.21 1.71 -11.00
CA HIS A 50 12.77 1.01 -9.85
C HIS A 50 12.64 1.83 -8.57
N GLU A 51 12.91 3.13 -8.64
CA GLU A 51 12.76 4.02 -7.49
C GLU A 51 11.32 4.05 -6.99
N GLU A 52 10.35 4.10 -7.92
CA GLU A 52 8.94 4.10 -7.55
C GLU A 52 8.50 2.78 -6.93
N ILE A 53 9.03 1.67 -7.42
CA ILE A 53 8.74 0.35 -6.86
C ILE A 53 9.29 0.25 -5.44
N GLU A 54 10.50 0.74 -5.21
CA GLU A 54 11.10 0.76 -3.88
C GLU A 54 10.29 1.64 -2.93
N GLU A 55 9.79 2.78 -3.43
CA GLU A 55 8.95 3.66 -2.64
C GLU A 55 7.64 2.97 -2.25
N SER A 56 7.05 2.21 -3.16
CA SER A 56 5.84 1.45 -2.84
C SER A 56 6.08 0.41 -1.75
N ARG A 57 7.27 -0.18 -1.70
CA ARG A 57 7.64 -1.10 -0.64
C ARG A 57 7.74 -0.39 0.70
N LYS A 58 8.21 0.85 0.71
CA LYS A 58 8.23 1.67 1.92
C LYS A 58 6.82 1.97 2.40
N TRP A 59 5.90 2.22 1.48
CA TRP A 59 4.49 2.41 1.84
C TRP A 59 3.93 1.17 2.54
N PHE A 60 4.23 0.00 2.01
CA PHE A 60 3.79 -1.24 2.60
C PHE A 60 4.36 -1.42 4.02
N LYS A 61 5.64 -1.16 4.20
CA LYS A 61 6.27 -1.21 5.52
C LYS A 61 5.64 -0.22 6.48
N ASP A 62 5.31 0.96 6.00
CA ASP A 62 4.65 1.98 6.81
C ASP A 62 3.28 1.49 7.27
N LEU A 63 2.53 0.86 6.36
CA LEU A 63 1.23 0.26 6.72
C LEU A 63 1.39 -0.82 7.78
N LEU A 64 2.42 -1.65 7.67
CA LEU A 64 2.68 -2.67 8.68
C LEU A 64 2.99 -2.06 10.04
N LYS A 65 3.65 -0.91 10.07
CA LYS A 65 3.90 -0.19 11.31
C LYS A 65 2.63 0.39 11.92
N ARG A 66 1.61 0.62 11.12
CA ARG A 66 0.32 1.12 11.57
C ARG A 66 -0.56 0.03 12.17
N GLU A 67 -0.21 -1.23 11.96
CA GLU A 67 -0.93 -2.35 12.56
C GLU A 67 -0.73 -2.35 14.07
N LYS A 68 -1.82 -2.57 14.80
CA LYS A 68 -1.78 -2.60 16.27
C LYS A 68 -1.29 -3.93 16.83
N MET A 69 -1.24 -4.93 16.00
CA MET A 69 -0.84 -6.28 16.40
C MET A 69 0.57 -6.60 15.97
#